data_3ad3d2bd6c6d68508d0ce29f7a9229ae
#
_entry.id   3ad3d2bd6c6d68508d0ce29f7a9229ae
#
_cell.length_a   1.000
_cell.length_b   1.000
_cell.length_c   1.000
_cell.angle_alpha   90.00
_cell.angle_beta   90.00
_cell.angle_gamma   90.00
#
_symmetry.space_group_name_H-M   'P 1'
#
loop_
_entity.id
_entity.type
_entity.pdbx_description
1 polymer ?
#
loop_
_entity_poly.entity_id
_entity_poly.type
_entity_poly.pdbx_seq_one_letter_code
_entity_poly.pdbx_strand_id
1 'polypeptide(L)'
;MYKYVIQRFSFTFNIFLSYIFIMFKNIAIFNNTRDYLPLFNGVLFTDLFVILLLNAKMIDSRVLRTWYTEYNLSAVIADVLIIFIGLIIVRGIYYYVFSEFSILKFIFLALIVQIIHDMLFYAFFKSVPRGMNRMLDTFKDYANEVSYKAVFSDGGMMIMAALVASYLAGKNLNTNIIVMIALIYMLPYLLYN
;
A
#
# COMPACT_ATOMS: atom_id res chain seq x y z
N MET A 1 20.20 21.89 -33.17
CA MET A 1 20.24 20.50 -32.72
C MET A 1 19.63 20.31 -31.31
N TYR A 2 19.99 21.09 -30.29
CA TYR A 2 19.48 21.00 -28.91
C TYR A 2 17.94 21.20 -28.79
N LYS A 3 17.36 22.15 -29.50
CA LYS A 3 15.91 22.46 -29.46
C LYS A 3 15.03 21.28 -29.94
N TYR A 4 15.49 20.56 -30.97
CA TYR A 4 14.79 19.37 -31.47
C TYR A 4 14.81 18.17 -30.51
N VAL A 5 15.90 18.00 -29.79
CA VAL A 5 16.04 16.92 -28.80
C VAL A 5 15.11 17.17 -27.62
N ILE A 6 15.04 18.40 -27.12
CA ILE A 6 14.16 18.78 -26.01
C ILE A 6 12.67 18.66 -26.39
N GLN A 7 12.28 19.10 -27.61
CA GLN A 7 10.90 18.95 -28.09
C GLN A 7 10.50 17.46 -28.24
N ARG A 8 11.38 16.63 -28.77
CA ARG A 8 11.12 15.19 -28.93
C ARG A 8 11.02 14.48 -27.57
N PHE A 9 11.87 14.84 -26.63
CA PHE A 9 11.83 14.32 -25.25
C PHE A 9 10.54 14.75 -24.54
N SER A 10 10.14 16.02 -24.65
CA SER A 10 8.89 16.55 -24.09
C SER A 10 7.66 15.86 -24.70
N PHE A 11 7.64 15.64 -26.01
CA PHE A 11 6.55 14.98 -26.72
C PHE A 11 6.42 13.51 -26.31
N THR A 12 7.54 12.76 -26.26
CA THR A 12 7.56 11.36 -25.83
C THR A 12 7.18 11.22 -24.37
N PHE A 13 7.63 12.13 -23.52
CA PHE A 13 7.28 12.17 -22.10
C PHE A 13 5.78 12.48 -21.89
N ASN A 14 5.21 13.41 -22.65
CA ASN A 14 3.77 13.69 -22.58
C ASN A 14 2.91 12.52 -23.08
N ILE A 15 3.33 11.82 -24.13
CA ILE A 15 2.67 10.60 -24.58
C ILE A 15 2.77 9.51 -23.49
N PHE A 16 3.93 9.30 -22.91
CA PHE A 16 4.13 8.33 -21.82
C PHE A 16 3.26 8.66 -20.60
N LEU A 17 3.20 9.93 -20.21
CA LEU A 17 2.31 10.39 -19.13
C LEU A 17 0.83 10.16 -19.49
N SER A 18 0.41 10.44 -20.71
CA SER A 18 -0.99 10.21 -21.13
C SER A 18 -1.37 8.71 -21.11
N TYR A 19 -0.47 7.82 -21.50
CA TYR A 19 -0.68 6.38 -21.38
C TYR A 19 -0.78 5.93 -19.91
N ILE A 20 0.05 6.48 -19.01
CA ILE A 20 -0.04 6.22 -17.56
C ILE A 20 -1.40 6.67 -17.04
N PHE A 21 -1.86 7.88 -17.39
CA PHE A 21 -3.15 8.39 -16.93
C PHE A 21 -4.35 7.59 -17.45
N ILE A 22 -4.27 7.02 -18.68
CA ILE A 22 -5.33 6.16 -19.24
C ILE A 22 -5.37 4.79 -18.52
N MET A 23 -4.24 4.31 -18.00
CA MET A 23 -4.13 2.98 -17.37
C MET A 23 -4.73 2.95 -15.96
N PHE A 24 -4.78 4.08 -15.25
CA PHE A 24 -5.25 4.17 -13.88
C PHE A 24 -6.66 4.74 -13.80
N LYS A 25 -7.59 3.94 -13.24
CA LYS A 25 -8.96 4.37 -13.01
C LYS A 25 -9.05 5.26 -11.77
N ASN A 26 -10.00 6.18 -11.80
CA ASN A 26 -10.34 6.99 -10.64
C ASN A 26 -10.92 6.13 -9.51
N ILE A 27 -10.14 5.95 -8.45
CA ILE A 27 -10.51 5.23 -7.22
C ILE A 27 -10.90 6.16 -6.08
N ALA A 28 -10.91 7.49 -6.30
CA ALA A 28 -11.21 8.47 -5.24
C ALA A 28 -12.72 8.69 -5.01
N ILE A 29 -13.59 8.11 -5.84
CA ILE A 29 -15.04 8.26 -5.69
C ILE A 29 -15.50 7.42 -4.50
N PHE A 30 -15.72 8.08 -3.34
CA PHE A 30 -16.03 7.39 -2.08
C PHE A 30 -17.27 6.49 -2.16
N ASN A 31 -18.34 6.96 -2.80
CA ASN A 31 -19.61 6.23 -2.92
C ASN A 31 -19.57 5.09 -3.97
N ASN A 32 -18.49 4.92 -4.72
CA ASN A 32 -18.36 3.83 -5.67
C ASN A 32 -17.93 2.55 -4.97
N THR A 33 -18.88 1.74 -4.54
CA THR A 33 -18.63 0.48 -3.83
C THR A 33 -17.93 -0.58 -4.67
N ARG A 34 -17.96 -0.46 -6.02
CA ARG A 34 -17.26 -1.39 -6.94
C ARG A 34 -15.75 -1.33 -6.81
N ASP A 35 -15.20 -0.26 -6.26
CA ASP A 35 -13.76 -0.08 -6.11
C ASP A 35 -13.21 -0.75 -4.84
N TYR A 36 -14.06 -1.20 -3.89
CA TYR A 36 -13.57 -1.84 -2.66
C TYR A 36 -12.81 -3.15 -2.92
N LEU A 37 -13.30 -3.99 -3.82
CA LEU A 37 -12.60 -5.23 -4.16
C LEU A 37 -11.25 -4.98 -4.85
N PRO A 38 -11.13 -4.11 -5.86
CA PRO A 38 -9.83 -3.68 -6.38
C PRO A 38 -8.89 -3.10 -5.34
N LEU A 39 -9.40 -2.29 -4.40
CA LEU A 39 -8.61 -1.74 -3.30
C LEU A 39 -8.06 -2.84 -2.40
N PHE A 40 -8.93 -3.76 -1.98
CA PHE A 40 -8.53 -4.91 -1.17
C PHE A 40 -7.48 -5.77 -1.88
N ASN A 41 -7.69 -6.08 -3.16
CA ASN A 41 -6.73 -6.82 -3.97
C ASN A 41 -5.39 -6.12 -4.08
N GLY A 42 -5.39 -4.80 -4.27
CA GLY A 42 -4.17 -4.00 -4.36
C GLY A 42 -3.37 -4.04 -3.06
N VAL A 43 -4.04 -3.94 -1.93
CA VAL A 43 -3.40 -4.01 -0.61
C VAL A 43 -2.90 -5.42 -0.32
N LEU A 44 -3.72 -6.45 -0.53
CA LEU A 44 -3.34 -7.84 -0.31
C LEU A 44 -2.15 -8.25 -1.22
N PHE A 45 -2.18 -7.84 -2.49
CA PHE A 45 -1.04 -8.04 -3.39
C PHE A 45 0.25 -7.42 -2.84
N THR A 46 0.16 -6.20 -2.32
CA THR A 46 1.30 -5.47 -1.77
C THR A 46 1.89 -6.18 -0.56
N ASP A 47 1.05 -6.63 0.36
CA ASP A 47 1.49 -7.34 1.56
C ASP A 47 2.15 -8.68 1.20
N LEU A 48 1.53 -9.48 0.32
CA LEU A 48 2.12 -10.73 -0.19
C LEU A 48 3.45 -10.49 -0.91
N PHE A 49 3.58 -9.37 -1.62
CA PHE A 49 4.84 -9.00 -2.26
C PHE A 49 5.94 -8.69 -1.24
N VAL A 50 5.62 -8.02 -0.14
CA VAL A 50 6.57 -7.79 0.97
C VAL A 50 7.01 -9.11 1.59
N ILE A 51 6.08 -10.04 1.87
CA ILE A 51 6.40 -11.37 2.38
C ILE A 51 7.32 -12.13 1.41
N LEU A 52 7.03 -12.05 0.11
CA LEU A 52 7.88 -12.66 -0.92
C LEU A 52 9.30 -12.10 -0.91
N LEU A 53 9.45 -10.77 -0.82
CA LEU A 53 10.78 -10.13 -0.72
C LEU A 53 11.51 -10.52 0.56
N LEU A 54 10.79 -10.67 1.67
CA LEU A 54 11.35 -11.11 2.94
C LEU A 54 11.85 -12.56 2.84
N ASN A 55 11.05 -13.47 2.24
CA ASN A 55 11.41 -14.87 2.01
C ASN A 55 12.59 -15.02 1.03
N ALA A 56 12.64 -14.16 0.01
CA ALA A 56 13.75 -14.08 -0.94
C ALA A 56 15.02 -13.43 -0.35
N LYS A 57 14.99 -13.01 0.94
CA LYS A 57 16.09 -12.33 1.64
C LYS A 57 16.51 -10.99 0.98
N MET A 58 15.59 -10.36 0.25
CA MET A 58 15.79 -9.03 -0.32
C MET A 58 15.51 -7.93 0.70
N ILE A 59 14.70 -8.23 1.71
CA ILE A 59 14.48 -7.41 2.90
C ILE A 59 15.18 -8.10 4.07
N ASP A 60 16.12 -7.40 4.70
CA ASP A 60 16.83 -7.87 5.89
C ASP A 60 16.30 -7.13 7.13
N SER A 61 15.25 -7.68 7.74
CA SER A 61 14.68 -7.24 9.00
C SER A 61 14.33 -8.45 9.85
N ARG A 62 14.95 -8.52 11.03
CA ARG A 62 14.70 -9.60 11.98
C ARG A 62 13.28 -9.48 12.56
N VAL A 63 12.88 -8.28 12.92
CA VAL A 63 11.57 -8.07 13.57
C VAL A 63 10.44 -8.26 12.58
N LEU A 64 10.59 -7.84 11.32
CA LEU A 64 9.59 -8.12 10.28
C LEU A 64 9.45 -9.63 10.02
N ARG A 65 10.55 -10.37 10.05
CA ARG A 65 10.50 -11.85 9.97
C ARG A 65 9.74 -12.43 11.16
N THR A 66 10.05 -11.98 12.38
CA THR A 66 9.35 -12.40 13.61
C THR A 66 7.86 -12.05 13.51
N TRP A 67 7.48 -10.89 12.98
CA TRP A 67 6.10 -10.47 12.77
C TRP A 67 5.30 -11.53 11.99
N TYR A 68 5.77 -11.91 10.80
CA TYR A 68 5.06 -12.89 9.99
C TYR A 68 5.18 -14.32 10.51
N THR A 69 6.28 -14.72 11.16
CA THR A 69 6.43 -16.10 11.69
C THR A 69 5.67 -16.33 12.99
N GLU A 70 5.56 -15.32 13.85
CA GLU A 70 4.86 -15.48 15.13
C GLU A 70 3.36 -15.22 15.03
N TYR A 71 2.96 -14.21 14.22
CA TYR A 71 1.55 -13.83 14.12
C TYR A 71 0.86 -14.37 12.87
N ASN A 72 1.60 -14.89 11.90
CA ASN A 72 1.09 -15.58 10.72
C ASN A 72 -0.05 -14.80 10.04
N LEU A 73 -1.23 -15.42 9.90
CA LEU A 73 -2.40 -14.79 9.28
C LEU A 73 -2.84 -13.52 10.01
N SER A 74 -2.64 -13.43 11.33
CA SER A 74 -2.99 -12.22 12.08
C SER A 74 -2.12 -11.03 11.70
N ALA A 75 -0.84 -11.26 11.34
CA ALA A 75 0.04 -10.22 10.80
C ALA A 75 -0.52 -9.69 9.48
N VAL A 76 -0.79 -10.58 8.52
CA VAL A 76 -1.38 -10.21 7.22
C VAL A 76 -2.70 -9.45 7.37
N ILE A 77 -3.59 -9.92 8.26
CA ILE A 77 -4.86 -9.23 8.51
C ILE A 77 -4.61 -7.80 9.03
N ALA A 78 -3.67 -7.64 9.97
CA ALA A 78 -3.36 -6.33 10.54
C ALA A 78 -2.80 -5.39 9.45
N ASP A 79 -1.80 -5.83 8.69
CA ASP A 79 -1.14 -5.03 7.67
C ASP A 79 -2.09 -4.68 6.50
N VAL A 80 -2.85 -5.66 6.01
CA VAL A 80 -3.83 -5.44 4.95
C VAL A 80 -4.93 -4.47 5.39
N LEU A 81 -5.50 -4.65 6.58
CA LEU A 81 -6.62 -3.81 7.01
C LEU A 81 -6.18 -2.38 7.31
N ILE A 82 -4.99 -2.16 7.87
CA ILE A 82 -4.56 -0.79 8.17
C ILE A 82 -4.31 0.03 6.90
N ILE A 83 -3.64 -0.55 5.88
CA ILE A 83 -3.44 0.10 4.59
C ILE A 83 -4.78 0.32 3.88
N PHE A 84 -5.68 -0.68 3.93
CA PHE A 84 -7.00 -0.58 3.33
C PHE A 84 -7.83 0.55 3.96
N ILE A 85 -7.83 0.68 5.30
CA ILE A 85 -8.48 1.79 6.02
C ILE A 85 -7.85 3.12 5.61
N GLY A 86 -6.52 3.20 5.52
CA GLY A 86 -5.82 4.38 5.03
C GLY A 86 -6.31 4.82 3.65
N LEU A 87 -6.42 3.89 2.70
CA LEU A 87 -6.95 4.19 1.36
C LEU A 87 -8.43 4.62 1.39
N ILE A 88 -9.25 4.05 2.28
CA ILE A 88 -10.65 4.49 2.46
C ILE A 88 -10.71 5.94 2.98
N ILE A 89 -9.86 6.28 3.94
CA ILE A 89 -9.76 7.66 4.46
C ILE A 89 -9.38 8.61 3.31
N VAL A 90 -8.36 8.25 2.52
CA VAL A 90 -7.94 9.05 1.36
C VAL A 90 -9.10 9.25 0.38
N ARG A 91 -9.86 8.21 0.07
CA ARG A 91 -11.06 8.31 -0.77
C ARG A 91 -12.10 9.28 -0.20
N GLY A 92 -12.31 9.22 1.12
CA GLY A 92 -13.28 10.08 1.81
C GLY A 92 -12.93 11.56 1.76
N ILE A 93 -11.62 11.88 1.84
CA ILE A 93 -11.16 13.28 1.89
C ILE A 93 -10.69 13.84 0.55
N TYR A 94 -10.48 12.99 -0.47
CA TYR A 94 -9.84 13.38 -1.72
C TYR A 94 -10.49 14.59 -2.39
N TYR A 95 -11.80 14.59 -2.58
CA TYR A 95 -12.54 15.66 -3.26
C TYR A 95 -12.78 16.88 -2.40
N TYR A 96 -12.44 16.88 -1.12
CA TYR A 96 -12.33 18.09 -0.31
C TYR A 96 -11.00 18.82 -0.53
N VAL A 97 -9.97 18.11 -1.04
CA VAL A 97 -8.63 18.65 -1.26
C VAL A 97 -8.37 18.94 -2.74
N PHE A 98 -8.87 18.08 -3.63
CA PHE A 98 -8.64 18.16 -5.08
C PHE A 98 -9.95 18.11 -5.86
N SER A 99 -10.12 18.98 -6.86
CA SER A 99 -11.30 19.00 -7.72
C SER A 99 -11.31 17.90 -8.79
N GLU A 100 -10.12 17.51 -9.28
CA GLU A 100 -9.95 16.54 -10.35
C GLU A 100 -9.08 15.39 -9.93
N PHE A 101 -9.44 14.17 -10.40
CA PHE A 101 -8.66 12.98 -10.11
C PHE A 101 -7.32 12.97 -10.84
N SER A 102 -6.29 12.66 -10.08
CA SER A 102 -4.98 12.26 -10.58
C SER A 102 -4.42 11.18 -9.65
N ILE A 103 -3.89 10.11 -10.21
CA ILE A 103 -3.29 9.05 -9.40
C ILE A 103 -2.11 9.58 -8.56
N LEU A 104 -1.35 10.53 -9.07
CA LEU A 104 -0.24 11.15 -8.33
C LEU A 104 -0.75 12.00 -7.15
N LYS A 105 -1.84 12.76 -7.32
CA LYS A 105 -2.49 13.50 -6.23
C LYS A 105 -3.07 12.54 -5.18
N PHE A 106 -3.64 11.42 -5.64
CA PHE A 106 -4.16 10.38 -4.74
C PHE A 106 -3.05 9.76 -3.91
N ILE A 107 -1.93 9.37 -4.53
CA ILE A 107 -0.74 8.84 -3.85
C ILE A 107 -0.16 9.86 -2.89
N PHE A 108 -0.03 11.13 -3.30
CA PHE A 108 0.47 12.19 -2.43
C PHE A 108 -0.38 12.31 -1.15
N LEU A 109 -1.72 12.32 -1.29
CA LEU A 109 -2.62 12.37 -0.15
C LEU A 109 -2.55 11.10 0.70
N ALA A 110 -2.39 9.93 0.05
CA ALA A 110 -2.22 8.66 0.73
C ALA A 110 -0.94 8.62 1.59
N LEU A 111 0.16 9.18 1.09
CA LEU A 111 1.40 9.31 1.86
C LEU A 111 1.23 10.24 3.08
N ILE A 112 0.50 11.35 2.94
CA ILE A 112 0.20 12.23 4.09
C ILE A 112 -0.61 11.47 5.13
N VAL A 113 -1.67 10.76 4.73
CA VAL A 113 -2.50 9.96 5.65
C VAL A 113 -1.66 8.89 6.33
N GLN A 114 -0.77 8.22 5.60
CA GLN A 114 0.13 7.20 6.16
C GLN A 114 1.08 7.81 7.20
N ILE A 115 1.73 8.91 6.90
CA ILE A 115 2.65 9.57 7.85
C ILE A 115 1.91 9.97 9.14
N ILE A 116 0.71 10.55 9.02
CA ILE A 116 -0.11 10.91 10.18
C ILE A 116 -0.48 9.66 10.99
N HIS A 117 -0.90 8.59 10.30
CA HIS A 117 -1.20 7.31 10.95
C HIS A 117 0.01 6.78 11.71
N ASP A 118 1.19 6.72 11.08
CA ASP A 118 2.40 6.18 11.70
C ASP A 118 2.80 6.97 12.95
N MET A 119 2.68 8.30 12.90
CA MET A 119 2.95 9.15 14.06
C MET A 119 1.96 8.88 15.21
N LEU A 120 0.67 8.78 14.90
CA LEU A 120 -0.37 8.52 15.91
C LEU A 120 -0.23 7.10 16.47
N PHE A 121 0.03 6.11 15.62
CA PHE A 121 0.21 4.73 16.05
C PHE A 121 1.49 4.55 16.88
N TYR A 122 2.58 5.24 16.51
CA TYR A 122 3.80 5.30 17.32
C TYR A 122 3.53 5.87 18.72
N ALA A 123 2.82 7.00 18.80
CA ALA A 123 2.45 7.60 20.07
C ALA A 123 1.56 6.65 20.91
N PHE A 124 0.62 5.97 20.26
CA PHE A 124 -0.26 4.99 20.89
C PHE A 124 0.52 3.81 21.47
N PHE A 125 1.27 3.06 20.66
CA PHE A 125 1.94 1.86 21.18
C PHE A 125 3.06 2.20 22.18
N LYS A 126 3.66 3.39 22.08
CA LYS A 126 4.64 3.86 23.06
C LYS A 126 4.00 4.14 24.42
N SER A 127 2.74 4.58 24.47
CA SER A 127 2.01 4.83 25.71
C SER A 127 1.60 3.57 26.46
N VAL A 128 1.48 2.42 25.76
CA VAL A 128 1.12 1.14 26.37
C VAL A 128 2.34 0.50 27.05
N PRO A 129 2.30 0.12 28.34
CA PRO A 129 3.42 -0.57 28.99
C PRO A 129 3.79 -1.88 28.30
N ARG A 130 5.08 -2.24 28.29
CA ARG A 130 5.54 -3.54 27.80
C ARG A 130 4.92 -4.69 28.59
N GLY A 131 4.62 -5.78 27.90
CA GLY A 131 4.00 -6.98 28.44
C GLY A 131 2.46 -6.95 28.45
N MET A 132 1.83 -5.80 28.20
CA MET A 132 0.37 -5.71 28.13
C MET A 132 -0.20 -6.25 26.79
N ASN A 133 0.52 -6.09 25.71
CA ASN A 133 0.11 -6.59 24.38
C ASN A 133 1.33 -7.00 23.57
N ARG A 134 1.41 -8.27 23.22
CA ARG A 134 2.54 -8.87 22.50
C ARG A 134 2.77 -8.26 21.12
N MET A 135 1.69 -7.97 20.38
CA MET A 135 1.81 -7.35 19.06
C MET A 135 2.34 -5.90 19.16
N LEU A 136 1.85 -5.13 20.14
CA LEU A 136 2.37 -3.78 20.37
C LEU A 136 3.83 -3.79 20.82
N ASP A 137 4.26 -4.79 21.57
CA ASP A 137 5.67 -4.94 21.95
C ASP A 137 6.54 -5.22 20.71
N THR A 138 6.06 -6.03 19.78
CA THR A 138 6.74 -6.26 18.48
C THR A 138 6.84 -4.98 17.66
N PHE A 139 5.81 -4.11 17.64
CA PHE A 139 5.89 -2.80 16.98
C PHE A 139 6.93 -1.88 17.64
N LYS A 140 7.09 -1.93 18.98
CA LYS A 140 8.15 -1.18 19.67
C LYS A 140 9.54 -1.67 19.26
N ASP A 141 9.71 -2.98 19.11
CA ASP A 141 10.97 -3.57 18.68
C ASP A 141 11.27 -3.23 17.21
N TYR A 142 10.24 -3.26 16.36
CA TYR A 142 10.33 -2.82 14.96
C TYR A 142 10.73 -1.35 14.84
N ALA A 143 10.09 -0.46 15.61
CA ALA A 143 10.44 0.96 15.62
C ALA A 143 11.89 1.20 16.08
N ASN A 144 12.41 0.38 17.01
CA ASN A 144 13.80 0.46 17.45
C ASN A 144 14.79 -0.08 16.41
N GLU A 145 14.41 -1.14 15.66
CA GLU A 145 15.27 -1.74 14.63
C GLU A 145 15.33 -0.87 13.37
N VAL A 146 14.18 -0.43 12.86
CA VAL A 146 14.07 0.19 11.53
C VAL A 146 14.05 1.71 11.60
N SER A 147 13.59 2.28 12.74
CA SER A 147 13.50 3.72 12.98
C SER A 147 12.73 4.45 11.86
N TYR A 148 13.27 5.57 11.33
CA TYR A 148 12.64 6.35 10.27
C TYR A 148 12.48 5.58 8.92
N LYS A 149 13.22 4.48 8.72
CA LYS A 149 13.09 3.66 7.50
C LYS A 149 11.72 2.97 7.40
N ALA A 150 11.06 2.73 8.53
CA ALA A 150 9.69 2.22 8.54
C ALA A 150 8.74 3.10 7.74
N VAL A 151 8.78 4.42 7.93
CA VAL A 151 7.93 5.39 7.22
C VAL A 151 8.11 5.32 5.70
N PHE A 152 9.35 5.12 5.23
CA PHE A 152 9.63 4.94 3.79
C PHE A 152 9.11 3.60 3.26
N SER A 153 9.24 2.53 4.05
CA SER A 153 8.71 1.21 3.70
C SER A 153 7.19 1.24 3.58
N ASP A 154 6.51 1.78 4.59
CA ASP A 154 5.06 1.87 4.66
C ASP A 154 4.52 2.81 3.57
N GLY A 155 5.23 3.93 3.30
CA GLY A 155 4.96 4.79 2.16
C GLY A 155 5.08 4.05 0.82
N GLY A 156 6.09 3.20 0.65
CA GLY A 156 6.25 2.34 -0.52
C GLY A 156 5.10 1.35 -0.69
N MET A 157 4.65 0.74 0.40
CA MET A 157 3.48 -0.14 0.39
C MET A 157 2.20 0.62 0.00
N MET A 158 2.00 1.81 0.55
CA MET A 158 0.86 2.65 0.21
C MET A 158 0.84 3.06 -1.27
N ILE A 159 2.00 3.41 -1.85
CA ILE A 159 2.15 3.71 -3.28
C ILE A 159 1.78 2.51 -4.13
N MET A 160 2.37 1.35 -3.83
CA MET A 160 2.12 0.11 -4.59
C MET A 160 0.64 -0.29 -4.50
N ALA A 161 0.05 -0.28 -3.31
CA ALA A 161 -1.34 -0.60 -3.09
C ALA A 161 -2.28 0.31 -3.90
N ALA A 162 -2.04 1.62 -3.89
CA ALA A 162 -2.83 2.58 -4.65
C ALA A 162 -2.72 2.37 -6.17
N LEU A 163 -1.52 2.11 -6.70
CA LEU A 163 -1.30 1.85 -8.12
C LEU A 163 -1.98 0.56 -8.57
N VAL A 164 -1.75 -0.55 -7.85
CA VAL A 164 -2.38 -1.85 -8.17
C VAL A 164 -3.89 -1.75 -8.05
N ALA A 165 -4.43 -1.13 -7.01
CA ALA A 165 -5.85 -0.91 -6.82
C ALA A 165 -6.47 -0.11 -7.98
N SER A 166 -5.84 1.00 -8.36
CA SER A 166 -6.32 1.85 -9.46
C SER A 166 -6.29 1.13 -10.82
N TYR A 167 -5.26 0.33 -11.08
CA TYR A 167 -5.18 -0.54 -12.25
C TYR A 167 -6.29 -1.59 -12.26
N LEU A 168 -6.48 -2.31 -11.15
CA LEU A 168 -7.50 -3.36 -11.02
C LEU A 168 -8.92 -2.80 -11.05
N ALA A 169 -9.14 -1.59 -10.57
CA ALA A 169 -10.44 -0.91 -10.67
C ALA A 169 -10.87 -0.67 -12.12
N GLY A 170 -9.92 -0.62 -13.07
CA GLY A 170 -10.18 -0.59 -14.51
C GLY A 170 -10.59 -1.95 -15.11
N LYS A 171 -10.47 -3.05 -14.36
CA LYS A 171 -10.83 -4.39 -14.81
C LYS A 171 -12.28 -4.74 -14.41
N ASN A 172 -12.84 -5.77 -15.05
CA ASN A 172 -14.17 -6.24 -14.72
C ASN A 172 -14.19 -6.97 -13.36
N LEU A 173 -15.40 -7.17 -12.83
CA LEU A 173 -15.60 -7.83 -11.53
C LEU A 173 -15.03 -9.25 -11.51
N ASN A 174 -15.23 -10.02 -12.59
CA ASN A 174 -14.76 -11.38 -12.69
C ASN A 174 -13.23 -11.46 -12.57
N THR A 175 -12.50 -10.58 -13.26
CA THR A 175 -11.03 -10.47 -13.12
C THR A 175 -10.62 -10.19 -11.68
N ASN A 176 -11.30 -9.26 -11.01
CA ASN A 176 -10.99 -8.92 -9.61
C ASN A 176 -11.28 -10.09 -8.65
N ILE A 177 -12.34 -10.87 -8.88
CA ILE A 177 -12.64 -12.09 -8.10
C ILE A 177 -11.53 -13.13 -8.31
N ILE A 178 -11.11 -13.36 -9.56
CA ILE A 178 -10.04 -14.32 -9.87
C ILE A 178 -8.73 -13.90 -9.21
N VAL A 179 -8.39 -12.61 -9.27
CA VAL A 179 -7.19 -12.07 -8.61
C VAL A 179 -7.27 -12.28 -7.10
N MET A 180 -8.40 -11.99 -6.46
CA MET A 180 -8.60 -12.21 -5.02
C MET A 180 -8.38 -13.68 -4.65
N ILE A 181 -8.99 -14.61 -5.41
CA ILE A 181 -8.86 -16.05 -5.17
C ILE A 181 -7.39 -16.47 -5.29
N ALA A 182 -6.69 -16.01 -6.33
CA ALA A 182 -5.28 -16.32 -6.55
C ALA A 182 -4.40 -15.80 -5.40
N LEU A 183 -4.60 -14.55 -4.94
CA LEU A 183 -3.85 -13.96 -3.84
C LEU A 183 -4.10 -14.72 -2.53
N ILE A 184 -5.36 -15.03 -2.21
CA ILE A 184 -5.71 -15.81 -1.01
C ILE A 184 -5.11 -17.22 -1.09
N TYR A 185 -5.12 -17.85 -2.28
CA TYR A 185 -4.52 -19.16 -2.48
C TYR A 185 -3.00 -19.16 -2.28
N MET A 186 -2.30 -18.09 -2.69
CA MET A 186 -0.84 -17.97 -2.52
C MET A 186 -0.43 -17.70 -1.07
N LEU A 187 -1.30 -17.11 -0.26
CA LEU A 187 -1.01 -16.64 1.09
C LEU A 187 -0.40 -17.72 2.01
N PRO A 188 -0.99 -18.94 2.18
CA PRO A 188 -0.40 -19.97 3.03
C PRO A 188 0.98 -20.43 2.55
N TYR A 189 1.21 -20.47 1.23
CA TYR A 189 2.51 -20.88 0.69
C TYR A 189 3.62 -19.86 0.96
N LEU A 190 3.27 -18.59 1.12
CA LEU A 190 4.24 -17.55 1.47
C LEU A 190 4.45 -17.43 2.97
N LEU A 191 3.40 -17.66 3.78
CA LEU A 191 3.47 -17.55 5.24
C LEU A 191 4.17 -18.74 5.91
N TYR A 192 4.00 -19.95 5.38
CA TYR A 192 4.50 -21.19 6.01
C TYR A 192 5.68 -21.79 5.23
N ASN A 193 6.45 -20.94 4.57
CA ASN A 193 7.65 -21.35 3.83
C ASN A 193 8.87 -21.49 4.76
#